data_64fbd60397d0f5e4c90dd5f29ae9e275
#
_entry.id   64fbd60397d0f5e4c90dd5f29ae9e275
#
_cell.length_a   1.000
_cell.length_b   1.000
_cell.length_c   1.000
_cell.angle_alpha   90.00
_cell.angle_beta   90.00
_cell.angle_gamma   90.00
#
_symmetry.space_group_name_H-M   'P 1'
#
loop_
_entity.id
_entity.type
_entity.pdbx_description
1 polymer ?
#
loop_
_entity_poly.entity_id
_entity_poly.type
_entity_poly.pdbx_seq_one_letter_code
_entity_poly.pdbx_strand_id
1 'polypeptide(L)'
;TITIQSYVNKLSEKGGNLRTGNPLSRKTIKNYMTYLTNIFSYGVKYGYIKDNPCSDVDIPKINGNGETMRPKEIKIYTIDEAKTLLSTLKHVQFKYQIFFTLAMLTGLRRGEILGLEWNDFDFDKCNVRIKRTSNYTPIEGIYTDVTKTEKSQRFIKIPKELSKLLKLYQNSQQFDFRNRKGKGLEIVKTDRLFTQANGKPMHPNTPYKWLERMCKKNGLPFYGVHTFRHLNASLQINAGIDAVTVSATLGHSTPTTTLNIYSHCFEENKTKSVDIVNTALGGFI
;
A
#
# COMPACT_ATOMS: atom_id res chain seq x y z
N THR A 1 -9.84 -22.87 -27.34
CA THR A 1 -9.85 -23.31 -25.91
C THR A 1 -8.64 -24.19 -25.60
N ILE A 2 -8.38 -25.29 -26.33
CA ILE A 2 -7.28 -26.24 -26.04
C ILE A 2 -5.91 -25.55 -25.95
N THR A 3 -5.57 -24.67 -26.87
CA THR A 3 -4.30 -23.93 -26.90
C THR A 3 -4.15 -23.01 -25.65
N ILE A 4 -5.23 -22.37 -25.24
CA ILE A 4 -5.22 -21.48 -24.07
C ILE A 4 -5.12 -22.32 -22.79
N GLN A 5 -5.81 -23.44 -22.70
CA GLN A 5 -5.70 -24.38 -21.59
C GLN A 5 -4.27 -24.92 -21.45
N SER A 6 -3.63 -25.33 -22.52
CA SER A 6 -2.24 -25.79 -22.55
C SER A 6 -1.29 -24.67 -22.04
N TYR A 7 -1.51 -23.42 -22.49
CA TYR A 7 -0.73 -22.28 -22.02
C TYR A 7 -0.90 -22.04 -20.53
N VAL A 8 -2.13 -22.09 -20.02
CA VAL A 8 -2.42 -21.91 -18.58
C VAL A 8 -1.75 -23.01 -17.74
N ASN A 9 -1.82 -24.25 -18.20
CA ASN A 9 -1.15 -25.38 -17.54
C ASN A 9 0.37 -25.16 -17.48
N LYS A 10 0.99 -24.75 -18.59
CA LYS A 10 2.42 -24.44 -18.67
C LYS A 10 2.84 -23.30 -17.72
N LEU A 11 2.00 -22.28 -17.55
CA LEU A 11 2.25 -21.20 -16.59
C LEU A 11 2.21 -21.68 -15.13
N SER A 12 1.45 -22.73 -14.84
CA SER A 12 1.33 -23.32 -13.50
C SER A 12 2.41 -24.32 -13.15
N GLU A 13 3.28 -24.66 -14.11
CA GLU A 13 4.40 -25.58 -13.95
C GLU A 13 5.72 -24.86 -13.67
N LYS A 14 6.75 -25.63 -13.28
CA LYS A 14 8.11 -25.12 -13.11
C LYS A 14 8.60 -24.54 -14.45
N GLY A 15 9.15 -23.33 -14.40
CA GLY A 15 9.53 -22.56 -15.61
C GLY A 15 8.48 -21.57 -16.09
N GLY A 16 7.26 -21.59 -15.56
CA GLY A 16 6.19 -20.64 -15.92
C GLY A 16 6.52 -19.17 -15.61
N ASN A 17 7.31 -18.92 -14.57
CA ASN A 17 7.85 -17.60 -14.28
C ASN A 17 9.26 -17.46 -14.85
N LEU A 18 9.40 -16.77 -15.97
CA LEU A 18 10.67 -16.60 -16.69
C LEU A 18 11.77 -15.91 -15.85
N ARG A 19 11.41 -15.14 -14.83
CA ARG A 19 12.37 -14.44 -13.97
C ARG A 19 12.91 -15.31 -12.84
N THR A 20 12.09 -16.18 -12.28
CA THR A 20 12.44 -16.98 -11.09
C THR A 20 12.56 -18.46 -11.36
N GLY A 21 12.13 -18.94 -12.52
CA GLY A 21 12.06 -20.36 -12.88
C GLY A 21 10.98 -21.14 -12.13
N ASN A 22 10.21 -20.50 -11.25
CA ASN A 22 9.16 -21.13 -10.46
C ASN A 22 7.80 -21.12 -11.20
N PRO A 23 6.80 -21.92 -10.77
CA PRO A 23 5.43 -21.76 -11.21
C PRO A 23 4.90 -20.36 -10.95
N LEU A 24 4.02 -19.84 -11.81
CA LEU A 24 3.26 -18.63 -11.51
C LEU A 24 2.19 -18.92 -10.45
N SER A 25 1.93 -17.93 -9.57
CA SER A 25 0.83 -18.07 -8.63
C SER A 25 -0.52 -18.11 -9.35
N ARG A 26 -1.48 -18.87 -8.80
CA ARG A 26 -2.86 -18.92 -9.33
C ARG A 26 -3.46 -17.52 -9.51
N LYS A 27 -3.18 -16.58 -8.60
CA LYS A 27 -3.61 -15.18 -8.71
C LYS A 27 -3.02 -14.47 -9.92
N THR A 28 -1.75 -14.70 -10.22
CA THR A 28 -1.08 -14.12 -11.40
C THR A 28 -1.68 -14.70 -12.70
N ILE A 29 -1.88 -16.02 -12.75
CA ILE A 29 -2.51 -16.69 -13.89
C ILE A 29 -3.94 -16.16 -14.08
N LYS A 30 -4.72 -16.03 -12.99
CA LYS A 30 -6.08 -15.46 -13.05
C LYS A 30 -6.08 -14.04 -13.63
N ASN A 31 -5.11 -13.21 -13.27
CA ASN A 31 -4.98 -11.87 -13.83
C ASN A 31 -4.71 -11.93 -15.34
N TYR A 32 -3.79 -12.79 -15.80
CA TYR A 32 -3.53 -12.98 -17.24
C TYR A 32 -4.78 -13.44 -17.98
N MET A 33 -5.50 -14.41 -17.41
CA MET A 33 -6.75 -14.90 -17.99
C MET A 33 -7.82 -13.79 -18.04
N THR A 34 -7.90 -12.93 -17.04
CA THR A 34 -8.84 -11.78 -17.07
C THR A 34 -8.54 -10.86 -18.25
N TYR A 35 -7.27 -10.54 -18.52
CA TYR A 35 -6.90 -9.73 -19.69
C TYR A 35 -7.24 -10.42 -21.00
N LEU A 36 -6.90 -11.71 -21.16
CA LEU A 36 -7.21 -12.47 -22.35
C LEU A 36 -8.72 -12.57 -22.58
N THR A 37 -9.48 -12.90 -21.54
CA THR A 37 -10.95 -12.95 -21.59
C THR A 37 -11.55 -11.64 -22.07
N ASN A 38 -11.05 -10.50 -21.55
CA ASN A 38 -11.54 -9.18 -21.95
C ASN A 38 -11.22 -8.89 -23.43
N ILE A 39 -10.01 -9.22 -23.90
CA ILE A 39 -9.61 -9.04 -25.31
C ILE A 39 -10.51 -9.86 -26.23
N PHE A 40 -10.71 -11.14 -25.93
CA PHE A 40 -11.56 -12.00 -26.76
C PHE A 40 -13.05 -11.63 -26.64
N SER A 41 -13.53 -11.19 -25.49
CA SER A 41 -14.90 -10.66 -25.36
C SER A 41 -15.11 -9.40 -26.21
N TYR A 42 -14.09 -8.55 -26.33
CA TYR A 42 -14.12 -7.43 -27.27
C TYR A 42 -14.20 -7.94 -28.72
N GLY A 43 -13.42 -8.96 -29.07
CA GLY A 43 -13.47 -9.61 -30.39
C GLY A 43 -14.86 -10.17 -30.73
N VAL A 44 -15.52 -10.81 -29.78
CA VAL A 44 -16.92 -11.31 -29.95
C VAL A 44 -17.88 -10.13 -30.13
N LYS A 45 -17.78 -9.09 -29.27
CA LYS A 45 -18.65 -7.92 -29.32
C LYS A 45 -18.63 -7.21 -30.68
N TYR A 46 -17.48 -7.16 -31.33
CA TYR A 46 -17.30 -6.50 -32.63
C TYR A 46 -17.34 -7.44 -33.82
N GLY A 47 -17.70 -8.73 -33.62
CA GLY A 47 -17.91 -9.71 -34.70
C GLY A 47 -16.61 -10.25 -35.32
N TYR A 48 -15.44 -10.02 -34.70
CA TYR A 48 -14.18 -10.58 -35.20
C TYR A 48 -14.05 -12.07 -34.97
N ILE A 49 -14.67 -12.56 -33.91
CA ILE A 49 -14.74 -14.01 -33.57
C ILE A 49 -16.14 -14.33 -33.08
N LYS A 50 -16.56 -15.58 -33.27
CA LYS A 50 -17.90 -16.05 -32.90
C LYS A 50 -18.05 -16.25 -31.39
N ASP A 51 -17.07 -16.90 -30.76
CA ASP A 51 -17.11 -17.27 -29.34
C ASP A 51 -15.81 -16.91 -28.66
N ASN A 52 -15.88 -16.67 -27.33
CA ASN A 52 -14.70 -16.38 -26.55
C ASN A 52 -13.96 -17.68 -26.17
N PRO A 53 -12.74 -17.94 -26.68
CA PRO A 53 -12.02 -19.16 -26.40
C PRO A 53 -11.54 -19.33 -24.96
N CYS A 54 -11.69 -18.30 -24.12
CA CYS A 54 -11.35 -18.32 -22.70
C CYS A 54 -12.49 -18.78 -21.79
N SER A 55 -13.73 -18.96 -22.32
CA SER A 55 -14.92 -19.23 -21.48
C SER A 55 -14.80 -20.52 -20.67
N ASP A 56 -14.21 -21.56 -21.27
CA ASP A 56 -14.12 -22.92 -20.71
C ASP A 56 -12.67 -23.26 -20.28
N VAL A 57 -11.87 -22.25 -19.90
CA VAL A 57 -10.49 -22.49 -19.48
C VAL A 57 -10.43 -22.59 -17.96
N ASP A 58 -9.98 -23.72 -17.48
CA ASP A 58 -9.77 -23.98 -16.07
C ASP A 58 -8.40 -23.51 -15.58
N ILE A 59 -8.40 -22.78 -14.47
CA ILE A 59 -7.15 -22.39 -13.81
C ILE A 59 -6.82 -23.42 -12.74
N PRO A 60 -5.69 -24.14 -12.86
CA PRO A 60 -5.29 -25.18 -11.91
C PRO A 60 -5.32 -24.69 -10.47
N LYS A 61 -5.89 -25.49 -9.57
CA LYS A 61 -5.96 -25.19 -8.12
C LYS A 61 -4.68 -25.57 -7.39
N ILE A 62 -3.86 -26.41 -8.01
CA ILE A 62 -2.65 -27.01 -7.43
C ILE A 62 -1.47 -26.55 -8.28
N ASN A 63 -0.41 -26.05 -7.64
CA ASN A 63 0.87 -25.90 -8.31
C ASN A 63 1.51 -27.29 -8.48
N GLY A 64 2.35 -27.48 -9.50
CA GLY A 64 2.90 -28.76 -9.99
C GLY A 64 3.50 -29.75 -8.97
N ASN A 65 3.47 -29.43 -7.67
CA ASN A 65 3.90 -30.32 -6.58
C ASN A 65 2.73 -30.94 -5.77
N GLY A 66 1.49 -30.83 -6.24
CA GLY A 66 0.32 -31.43 -5.55
C GLY A 66 -0.12 -30.70 -4.27
N GLU A 67 0.59 -29.67 -3.85
CA GLU A 67 0.26 -28.91 -2.66
C GLU A 67 -0.73 -27.78 -2.96
N THR A 68 -1.82 -27.74 -2.21
CA THR A 68 -2.68 -26.56 -2.17
C THR A 68 -1.87 -25.38 -1.64
N MET A 69 -1.69 -24.32 -2.43
CA MET A 69 -1.08 -23.11 -1.87
C MET A 69 -1.92 -22.62 -0.71
N ARG A 70 -1.43 -22.82 0.51
CA ARG A 70 -1.94 -22.08 1.66
C ARG A 70 -1.82 -20.59 1.34
N PRO A 71 -2.83 -19.77 1.64
CA PRO A 71 -2.70 -18.32 1.52
C PRO A 71 -1.40 -17.91 2.23
N LYS A 72 -0.50 -17.26 1.51
CA LYS A 72 0.75 -16.81 2.11
C LYS A 72 0.39 -15.85 3.24
N GLU A 73 0.71 -16.24 4.46
CA GLU A 73 0.46 -15.42 5.64
C GLU A 73 1.09 -14.04 5.44
N ILE A 74 0.29 -13.00 5.59
CA ILE A 74 0.78 -11.62 5.46
C ILE A 74 1.60 -11.33 6.72
N LYS A 75 2.92 -11.35 6.58
CA LYS A 75 3.79 -10.93 7.68
C LYS A 75 3.58 -9.45 7.96
N ILE A 76 3.21 -9.13 9.18
CA ILE A 76 2.97 -7.78 9.68
C ILE A 76 4.01 -7.50 10.76
N TYR A 77 4.49 -6.27 10.85
CA TYR A 77 5.35 -5.86 11.95
C TYR A 77 4.62 -6.03 13.30
N THR A 78 5.29 -6.61 14.27
CA THR A 78 4.83 -6.57 15.67
C THR A 78 4.92 -5.13 16.20
N ILE A 79 4.24 -4.86 17.32
CA ILE A 79 4.30 -3.53 17.96
C ILE A 79 5.74 -3.19 18.35
N ASP A 80 6.50 -4.15 18.85
CA ASP A 80 7.89 -3.93 19.31
C ASP A 80 8.85 -3.73 18.13
N GLU A 81 8.68 -4.48 17.04
CA GLU A 81 9.41 -4.24 15.79
C GLU A 81 9.11 -2.84 15.23
N ALA A 82 7.86 -2.40 15.26
CA ALA A 82 7.45 -1.08 14.81
C ALA A 82 8.03 0.04 15.70
N LYS A 83 8.05 -0.12 17.03
CA LYS A 83 8.68 0.81 17.98
C LYS A 83 10.19 0.90 17.74
N THR A 84 10.86 -0.24 17.55
CA THR A 84 12.29 -0.29 17.24
C THR A 84 12.60 0.40 15.92
N LEU A 85 11.76 0.18 14.90
CA LEU A 85 11.91 0.83 13.62
C LEU A 85 11.69 2.36 13.74
N LEU A 86 10.67 2.81 14.49
CA LEU A 86 10.45 4.23 14.76
C LEU A 86 11.63 4.88 15.51
N SER A 87 12.23 4.20 16.48
CA SER A 87 13.42 4.71 17.17
C SER A 87 14.62 4.84 16.23
N THR A 88 14.84 3.86 15.38
CA THR A 88 15.89 3.87 14.35
C THR A 88 15.69 5.02 13.35
N LEU A 89 14.44 5.30 12.97
CA LEU A 89 14.09 6.39 12.05
C LEU A 89 14.41 7.80 12.58
N LYS A 90 14.59 7.97 13.89
CA LYS A 90 15.02 9.27 14.46
C LYS A 90 16.45 9.65 14.05
N HIS A 91 17.27 8.70 13.66
CA HIS A 91 18.69 8.87 13.34
C HIS A 91 19.01 8.81 11.84
N VAL A 92 17.99 8.91 10.98
CA VAL A 92 18.16 8.87 9.52
C VAL A 92 17.86 10.22 8.87
N GLN A 93 18.06 10.29 7.54
CA GLN A 93 17.69 11.49 6.78
C GLN A 93 16.24 11.87 7.02
N PHE A 94 16.00 13.13 7.33
CA PHE A 94 14.72 13.66 7.78
C PHE A 94 13.54 13.31 6.85
N LYS A 95 13.72 13.36 5.53
CA LYS A 95 12.69 12.97 4.56
C LYS A 95 12.19 11.52 4.72
N TYR A 96 13.06 10.58 5.08
CA TYR A 96 12.66 9.18 5.30
C TYR A 96 12.02 8.98 6.67
N GLN A 97 12.52 9.69 7.69
CA GLN A 97 11.85 9.74 8.99
C GLN A 97 10.38 10.18 8.81
N ILE A 98 10.13 11.29 8.13
CA ILE A 98 8.78 11.82 7.85
C ILE A 98 7.96 10.81 7.04
N PHE A 99 8.54 10.25 5.97
CA PHE A 99 7.82 9.31 5.10
C PHE A 99 7.28 8.11 5.87
N PHE A 100 8.13 7.45 6.65
CA PHE A 100 7.74 6.24 7.36
C PHE A 100 6.90 6.52 8.60
N THR A 101 7.09 7.65 9.26
CA THR A 101 6.20 8.09 10.34
C THR A 101 4.78 8.35 9.81
N LEU A 102 4.65 9.02 8.66
CA LEU A 102 3.36 9.17 7.98
C LEU A 102 2.77 7.81 7.61
N ALA A 103 3.55 6.91 7.01
CA ALA A 103 3.07 5.59 6.61
C ALA A 103 2.51 4.78 7.78
N MET A 104 3.19 4.79 8.93
CA MET A 104 2.77 4.06 10.13
C MET A 104 1.54 4.69 10.80
N LEU A 105 1.52 6.01 10.96
CA LEU A 105 0.47 6.69 11.72
C LEU A 105 -0.83 6.87 10.92
N THR A 106 -0.74 6.98 9.59
CA THR A 106 -1.92 7.25 8.76
C THR A 106 -2.41 6.05 7.96
N GLY A 107 -1.59 5.01 7.80
CA GLY A 107 -1.90 3.85 6.96
C GLY A 107 -2.06 4.19 5.47
N LEU A 108 -1.60 5.34 5.01
CA LEU A 108 -1.67 5.76 3.62
C LEU A 108 -0.94 4.80 2.68
N ARG A 109 -1.46 4.66 1.46
CA ARG A 109 -0.74 3.94 0.40
C ARG A 109 0.55 4.68 0.03
N ARG A 110 1.59 3.94 -0.34
CA ARG A 110 2.87 4.54 -0.77
C ARG A 110 2.70 5.65 -1.80
N GLY A 111 1.88 5.42 -2.82
CA GLY A 111 1.61 6.40 -3.87
C GLY A 111 0.87 7.63 -3.35
N GLU A 112 -0.04 7.48 -2.40
CA GLU A 112 -0.74 8.59 -1.76
C GLU A 112 0.25 9.46 -0.98
N ILE A 113 1.14 8.86 -0.17
CA ILE A 113 2.19 9.61 0.57
C ILE A 113 3.09 10.39 -0.39
N LEU A 114 3.55 9.76 -1.47
CA LEU A 114 4.37 10.41 -2.49
C LEU A 114 3.62 11.45 -3.31
N GLY A 115 2.29 11.36 -3.31
CA GLY A 115 1.39 12.33 -3.94
C GLY A 115 1.14 13.57 -3.10
N LEU A 116 1.47 13.60 -1.81
CA LEU A 116 1.19 14.72 -0.91
C LEU A 116 1.94 15.99 -1.33
N GLU A 117 1.24 17.10 -1.17
CA GLU A 117 1.75 18.46 -1.33
C GLU A 117 1.55 19.26 -0.06
N TRP A 118 2.34 20.30 0.16
CA TRP A 118 2.26 21.14 1.36
C TRP A 118 0.88 21.76 1.53
N ASN A 119 0.22 22.12 0.44
CA ASN A 119 -1.15 22.67 0.43
C ASN A 119 -2.24 21.64 0.77
N ASP A 120 -1.90 20.37 0.98
CA ASP A 120 -2.86 19.36 1.42
C ASP A 120 -3.01 19.35 2.96
N PHE A 121 -2.14 20.05 3.68
CA PHE A 121 -2.13 20.07 5.14
C PHE A 121 -2.82 21.33 5.69
N ASP A 122 -3.78 21.10 6.58
CA ASP A 122 -4.28 22.10 7.50
C ASP A 122 -3.55 21.88 8.85
N PHE A 123 -2.49 22.64 9.06
CA PHE A 123 -1.64 22.50 10.24
C PHE A 123 -2.33 22.94 11.53
N ASP A 124 -3.32 23.83 11.44
CA ASP A 124 -4.05 24.34 12.61
C ASP A 124 -5.07 23.31 13.09
N LYS A 125 -5.77 22.69 12.16
CA LYS A 125 -6.69 21.58 12.44
C LYS A 125 -6.01 20.22 12.55
N CYS A 126 -4.70 20.13 12.30
CA CYS A 126 -3.95 18.87 12.23
C CYS A 126 -4.60 17.84 11.30
N ASN A 127 -4.94 18.25 10.08
CA ASN A 127 -5.57 17.43 9.06
C ASN A 127 -4.70 17.37 7.80
N VAL A 128 -4.80 16.26 7.09
CA VAL A 128 -4.26 16.09 5.74
C VAL A 128 -5.36 15.63 4.80
N ARG A 129 -5.47 16.26 3.64
CA ARG A 129 -6.42 15.90 2.58
C ARG A 129 -5.72 15.04 1.53
N ILE A 130 -6.23 13.84 1.29
CA ILE A 130 -5.69 12.92 0.29
C ILE A 130 -6.45 13.12 -1.01
N LYS A 131 -5.76 13.67 -2.04
CA LYS A 131 -6.38 14.05 -3.33
C LYS A 131 -5.79 13.28 -4.50
N ARG A 132 -4.58 12.75 -4.37
CA ARG A 132 -3.81 12.24 -5.51
C ARG A 132 -2.90 11.10 -5.13
N THR A 133 -2.45 10.37 -6.15
CA THR A 133 -1.50 9.27 -6.05
C THR A 133 -0.36 9.49 -7.05
N SER A 134 0.88 9.36 -6.61
CA SER A 134 2.06 9.37 -7.48
C SER A 134 2.39 7.95 -7.93
N ASN A 135 2.41 7.74 -9.22
CA ASN A 135 2.63 6.47 -9.89
C ASN A 135 3.85 6.54 -10.82
N TYR A 136 4.22 5.40 -11.37
CA TYR A 136 5.30 5.30 -12.35
C TYR A 136 4.99 4.22 -13.38
N THR A 137 5.16 4.56 -14.64
CA THR A 137 5.26 3.60 -15.74
C THR A 137 6.55 3.83 -16.52
N PRO A 138 7.10 2.80 -17.20
CA PRO A 138 8.29 3.00 -18.06
C PRO A 138 8.06 3.99 -19.20
N ILE A 139 6.82 4.14 -19.66
CA ILE A 139 6.45 5.01 -20.79
C ILE A 139 6.29 6.47 -20.33
N GLU A 140 5.56 6.71 -19.25
CA GLU A 140 5.21 8.07 -18.81
C GLU A 140 6.20 8.61 -17.74
N GLY A 141 7.06 7.73 -17.19
CA GLY A 141 7.86 8.08 -16.03
C GLY A 141 7.03 8.23 -14.76
N ILE A 142 7.35 9.22 -13.92
CA ILE A 142 6.58 9.52 -12.71
C ILE A 142 5.42 10.44 -13.09
N TYR A 143 4.21 9.99 -12.86
CA TYR A 143 2.99 10.75 -13.12
C TYR A 143 2.06 10.78 -11.91
N THR A 144 1.06 11.64 -11.96
CA THR A 144 0.13 11.85 -10.86
C THR A 144 -1.29 11.58 -11.33
N ASP A 145 -1.94 10.63 -10.68
CA ASP A 145 -3.38 10.44 -10.79
C ASP A 145 -4.09 11.25 -9.70
N VAL A 146 -5.01 12.08 -10.12
CA VAL A 146 -5.96 12.73 -9.23
C VAL A 146 -7.13 11.78 -9.00
N THR A 147 -7.59 11.66 -7.77
CA THR A 147 -8.78 10.83 -7.47
C THR A 147 -9.98 11.34 -8.27
N LYS A 148 -10.52 10.49 -9.15
CA LYS A 148 -11.55 10.84 -10.16
C LYS A 148 -12.89 11.31 -9.57
N THR A 149 -13.13 11.09 -8.29
CA THR A 149 -14.39 11.48 -7.63
C THR A 149 -14.12 12.19 -6.31
N GLU A 150 -14.97 13.15 -5.94
CA GLU A 150 -14.92 13.81 -4.62
C GLU A 150 -15.03 12.81 -3.47
N LYS A 151 -15.80 11.73 -3.65
CA LYS A 151 -15.92 10.62 -2.67
C LYS A 151 -14.60 9.87 -2.40
N SER A 152 -13.64 9.95 -3.33
CA SER A 152 -12.31 9.34 -3.15
C SER A 152 -11.36 10.25 -2.36
N GLN A 153 -11.73 11.50 -2.16
CA GLN A 153 -10.97 12.45 -1.34
C GLN A 153 -11.39 12.25 0.11
N ARG A 154 -10.40 12.10 0.97
CA ARG A 154 -10.64 11.93 2.40
C ARG A 154 -9.69 12.80 3.21
N PHE A 155 -10.15 13.18 4.39
CA PHE A 155 -9.34 13.84 5.39
C PHE A 155 -8.88 12.84 6.45
N ILE A 156 -7.64 12.94 6.84
CA ILE A 156 -7.06 12.13 7.91
C ILE A 156 -6.52 13.08 8.97
N LYS A 157 -6.91 12.84 10.22
CA LYS A 157 -6.33 13.51 11.38
C LYS A 157 -4.91 13.01 11.61
N ILE A 158 -4.00 13.93 11.92
CA ILE A 158 -2.62 13.61 12.31
C ILE A 158 -2.35 14.12 13.72
N PRO A 159 -1.49 13.45 14.50
CA PRO A 159 -1.08 13.94 15.81
C PRO A 159 -0.43 15.32 15.73
N LYS A 160 -0.61 16.14 16.76
CA LYS A 160 0.00 17.49 16.86
C LYS A 160 1.53 17.44 16.72
N GLU A 161 2.15 16.42 17.27
CA GLU A 161 3.60 16.18 17.21
C GLU A 161 4.05 15.95 15.78
N LEU A 162 3.30 15.16 15.00
CA LEU A 162 3.59 14.95 13.58
C LEU A 162 3.37 16.24 12.78
N SER A 163 2.34 17.02 13.09
CA SER A 163 2.10 18.33 12.47
C SER A 163 3.29 19.29 12.68
N LYS A 164 3.83 19.36 13.91
CA LYS A 164 5.04 20.14 14.21
C LYS A 164 6.26 19.62 13.43
N LEU A 165 6.44 18.31 13.40
CA LEU A 165 7.55 17.68 12.69
C LEU A 165 7.50 17.95 11.18
N LEU A 166 6.30 17.95 10.59
CA LEU A 166 6.09 18.32 9.19
C LEU A 166 6.45 19.77 8.89
N LYS A 167 6.09 20.73 9.76
CA LYS A 167 6.50 22.14 9.63
C LYS A 167 8.04 22.28 9.65
N LEU A 168 8.72 21.56 10.55
CA LEU A 168 10.19 21.53 10.57
C LEU A 168 10.77 20.94 9.28
N TYR A 169 10.17 19.88 8.76
CA TYR A 169 10.60 19.28 7.51
C TYR A 169 10.40 20.24 6.32
N GLN A 170 9.28 20.96 6.26
CA GLN A 170 9.04 21.97 5.24
C GLN A 170 10.14 23.05 5.21
N ASN A 171 10.50 23.56 6.38
CA ASN A 171 11.57 24.55 6.52
C ASN A 171 12.92 23.96 6.08
N SER A 172 13.23 22.73 6.50
CA SER A 172 14.46 22.03 6.09
C SER A 172 14.53 21.82 4.58
N GLN A 173 13.43 21.39 3.95
CA GLN A 173 13.38 21.20 2.48
C GLN A 173 13.60 22.51 1.74
N GLN A 174 12.97 23.61 2.19
CA GLN A 174 13.15 24.93 1.58
C GLN A 174 14.59 25.44 1.73
N PHE A 175 15.20 25.22 2.90
CA PHE A 175 16.60 25.57 3.14
C PHE A 175 17.54 24.79 2.21
N ASP A 176 17.35 23.49 2.09
CA ASP A 176 18.12 22.62 1.20
C ASP A 176 18.01 23.08 -0.28
N PHE A 177 16.82 23.45 -0.72
CA PHE A 177 16.61 23.94 -2.10
C PHE A 177 17.31 25.28 -2.33
N ARG A 178 17.24 26.21 -1.37
CA ARG A 178 17.96 27.51 -1.47
C ARG A 178 19.46 27.31 -1.55
N ASN A 179 20.03 26.44 -0.70
CA ASN A 179 21.46 26.14 -0.68
C ASN A 179 21.93 25.51 -1.99
N ARG A 180 21.15 24.59 -2.55
CA ARG A 180 21.48 23.96 -3.84
C ARG A 180 21.41 24.95 -4.98
N LYS A 181 20.38 25.80 -5.01
CA LYS A 181 20.26 26.87 -5.99
C LYS A 181 21.43 27.85 -5.88
N GLY A 182 21.83 28.22 -4.68
CA GLY A 182 23.02 29.07 -4.44
C GLY A 182 24.34 28.44 -4.93
N LYS A 183 24.39 27.11 -5.06
CA LYS A 183 25.52 26.38 -5.66
C LYS A 183 25.39 26.18 -7.18
N GLY A 184 24.46 26.88 -7.84
CA GLY A 184 24.25 26.80 -9.28
C GLY A 184 23.47 25.58 -9.77
N LEU A 185 22.85 24.80 -8.85
CA LEU A 185 22.02 23.65 -9.24
C LEU A 185 20.62 24.12 -9.63
N GLU A 186 20.13 23.61 -10.75
CA GLU A 186 18.74 23.85 -11.18
C GLU A 186 17.79 23.08 -10.26
N ILE A 187 16.83 23.81 -9.66
CA ILE A 187 15.80 23.23 -8.79
C ILE A 187 14.42 23.48 -9.40
N VAL A 188 13.71 22.40 -9.68
CA VAL A 188 12.33 22.45 -10.14
C VAL A 188 11.44 22.93 -9.00
N LYS A 189 10.65 23.99 -9.25
CA LYS A 189 9.67 24.50 -8.28
C LYS A 189 8.59 23.44 -8.07
N THR A 190 8.30 23.11 -6.81
CA THR A 190 7.34 22.06 -6.46
C THR A 190 6.75 22.28 -5.08
N ASP A 191 5.50 21.88 -4.91
CA ASP A 191 4.83 21.82 -3.61
C ASP A 191 4.88 20.42 -2.98
N ARG A 192 5.54 19.46 -3.63
CA ARG A 192 5.64 18.06 -3.16
C ARG A 192 6.43 17.94 -1.88
N LEU A 193 5.93 17.14 -0.93
CA LEU A 193 6.67 16.79 0.27
C LEU A 193 7.91 15.96 -0.07
N PHE A 194 7.76 14.97 -0.94
CA PHE A 194 8.81 13.99 -1.21
C PHE A 194 9.37 14.18 -2.62
N THR A 195 10.60 14.67 -2.66
CA THR A 195 11.28 15.02 -3.90
C THR A 195 12.65 14.37 -4.01
N GLN A 196 13.15 14.35 -5.22
CA GLN A 196 14.56 14.16 -5.52
C GLN A 196 15.35 15.44 -5.12
N ALA A 197 16.67 15.37 -5.21
CA ALA A 197 17.55 16.48 -4.87
C ALA A 197 17.33 17.75 -5.72
N ASN A 198 16.83 17.58 -6.95
CA ASN A 198 16.55 18.64 -7.91
C ASN A 198 15.08 19.14 -7.88
N GLY A 199 14.28 18.76 -6.88
CA GLY A 199 12.87 19.15 -6.76
C GLY A 199 11.89 18.29 -7.55
N LYS A 200 12.34 17.43 -8.49
CA LYS A 200 11.44 16.50 -9.19
C LYS A 200 10.78 15.52 -8.21
N PRO A 201 9.57 15.00 -8.49
CA PRO A 201 8.92 14.01 -7.64
C PRO A 201 9.82 12.81 -7.33
N MET A 202 9.75 12.29 -6.10
CA MET A 202 10.50 11.09 -5.70
C MET A 202 9.95 9.87 -6.43
N HIS A 203 10.85 9.03 -6.97
CA HIS A 203 10.45 7.80 -7.66
C HIS A 203 9.75 6.85 -6.68
N PRO A 204 8.59 6.25 -7.03
CA PRO A 204 7.78 5.42 -6.12
C PRO A 204 8.51 4.22 -5.50
N ASN A 205 9.56 3.72 -6.13
CA ASN A 205 10.33 2.61 -5.58
C ASN A 205 11.46 3.05 -4.61
N THR A 206 11.75 4.35 -4.51
CA THR A 206 12.82 4.87 -3.64
C THR A 206 12.60 4.54 -2.16
N PRO A 207 11.40 4.76 -1.56
CA PRO A 207 11.17 4.42 -0.15
C PRO A 207 11.31 2.93 0.12
N TYR A 208 10.85 2.07 -0.80
CA TYR A 208 10.99 0.63 -0.67
C TYR A 208 12.45 0.19 -0.59
N LYS A 209 13.26 0.58 -1.58
CA LYS A 209 14.68 0.26 -1.63
C LYS A 209 15.46 0.87 -0.45
N TRP A 210 15.04 2.04 0.00
CA TRP A 210 15.67 2.69 1.14
C TRP A 210 15.37 1.92 2.44
N LEU A 211 14.10 1.57 2.68
CA LEU A 211 13.69 0.80 3.85
C LEU A 211 14.39 -0.57 3.90
N GLU A 212 14.44 -1.28 2.77
CA GLU A 212 15.13 -2.56 2.65
C GLU A 212 16.59 -2.47 3.11
N ARG A 213 17.32 -1.48 2.60
CA ARG A 213 18.73 -1.23 2.98
C ARG A 213 18.87 -0.85 4.44
N MET A 214 17.99 -0.01 4.95
CA MET A 214 17.99 0.44 6.34
C MET A 214 17.73 -0.73 7.29
N CYS A 215 16.72 -1.55 7.02
CA CYS A 215 16.43 -2.75 7.79
C CYS A 215 17.62 -3.72 7.79
N LYS A 216 18.19 -4.00 6.62
CA LYS A 216 19.38 -4.86 6.51
C LYS A 216 20.58 -4.33 7.31
N LYS A 217 20.84 -3.02 7.25
CA LYS A 217 21.93 -2.38 7.99
C LYS A 217 21.79 -2.49 9.51
N ASN A 218 20.55 -2.46 10.02
CA ASN A 218 20.26 -2.44 11.45
C ASN A 218 19.77 -3.79 11.99
N GLY A 219 19.84 -4.88 11.20
CA GLY A 219 19.38 -6.20 11.63
C GLY A 219 17.86 -6.28 11.87
N LEU A 220 17.08 -5.40 11.26
CA LEU A 220 15.63 -5.33 11.42
C LEU A 220 14.92 -6.16 10.35
N PRO A 221 13.76 -6.73 10.64
CA PRO A 221 12.95 -7.43 9.65
C PRO A 221 12.46 -6.46 8.57
N PHE A 222 12.37 -6.96 7.33
CA PHE A 222 11.86 -6.21 6.20
C PHE A 222 10.64 -6.90 5.61
N TYR A 223 9.47 -6.27 5.76
CA TYR A 223 8.20 -6.78 5.24
C TYR A 223 7.60 -5.88 4.12
N GLY A 224 8.31 -4.80 3.76
CA GLY A 224 7.91 -3.84 2.74
C GLY A 224 7.05 -2.69 3.27
N VAL A 225 6.89 -1.66 2.43
CA VAL A 225 6.23 -0.39 2.83
C VAL A 225 4.72 -0.57 3.08
N HIS A 226 4.06 -1.47 2.35
CA HIS A 226 2.61 -1.66 2.48
C HIS A 226 2.21 -2.30 3.82
N THR A 227 3.16 -2.96 4.48
CA THR A 227 2.96 -3.61 5.78
C THR A 227 2.65 -2.61 6.89
N PHE A 228 3.10 -1.36 6.78
CA PHE A 228 2.72 -0.31 7.73
C PHE A 228 1.22 0.01 7.72
N ARG A 229 0.61 -0.10 6.54
CA ARG A 229 -0.84 0.04 6.42
C ARG A 229 -1.57 -1.14 7.06
N HIS A 230 -1.05 -2.36 6.91
CA HIS A 230 -1.59 -3.53 7.60
C HIS A 230 -1.45 -3.40 9.11
N LEU A 231 -0.29 -2.97 9.61
CA LEU A 231 -0.09 -2.69 11.03
C LEU A 231 -1.08 -1.65 11.55
N ASN A 232 -1.21 -0.52 10.85
CA ASN A 232 -2.14 0.55 11.22
C ASN A 232 -3.59 0.05 11.31
N ALA A 233 -4.04 -0.74 10.33
CA ALA A 233 -5.37 -1.33 10.33
C ALA A 233 -5.58 -2.30 11.50
N SER A 234 -4.63 -3.22 11.73
CA SER A 234 -4.70 -4.19 12.83
C SER A 234 -4.75 -3.49 14.19
N LEU A 235 -3.95 -2.44 14.38
CA LEU A 235 -3.96 -1.66 15.62
C LEU A 235 -5.30 -0.98 15.88
N GLN A 236 -5.92 -0.40 14.83
CA GLN A 236 -7.25 0.22 14.95
C GLN A 236 -8.32 -0.82 15.30
N ILE A 237 -8.32 -1.97 14.62
CA ILE A 237 -9.28 -3.05 14.86
C ILE A 237 -9.11 -3.63 16.26
N ASN A 238 -7.87 -3.87 16.70
CA ASN A 238 -7.59 -4.38 18.04
C ASN A 238 -7.95 -3.38 19.14
N ALA A 239 -7.97 -2.08 18.82
CA ALA A 239 -8.49 -1.03 19.69
C ALA A 239 -10.03 -0.91 19.66
N GLY A 240 -10.75 -1.78 18.93
CA GLY A 240 -12.22 -1.82 18.88
C GLY A 240 -12.85 -0.93 17.81
N ILE A 241 -12.06 -0.31 16.93
CA ILE A 241 -12.61 0.49 15.81
C ILE A 241 -13.25 -0.46 14.79
N ASP A 242 -14.48 -0.14 14.37
CA ASP A 242 -15.25 -0.95 13.43
C ASP A 242 -14.63 -0.96 12.01
N ALA A 243 -14.96 -2.00 11.25
CA ALA A 243 -14.39 -2.23 9.92
C ALA A 243 -14.76 -1.14 8.90
N VAL A 244 -15.93 -0.50 9.05
CA VAL A 244 -16.40 0.56 8.14
C VAL A 244 -15.54 1.81 8.35
N THR A 245 -15.35 2.21 9.61
CA THR A 245 -14.50 3.35 9.99
C THR A 245 -13.05 3.13 9.57
N VAL A 246 -12.47 1.94 9.83
CA VAL A 246 -11.12 1.59 9.38
C VAL A 246 -11.02 1.62 7.85
N SER A 247 -12.00 1.06 7.15
CA SER A 247 -12.07 1.07 5.69
C SER A 247 -12.09 2.48 5.13
N ALA A 248 -12.93 3.36 5.68
CA ALA A 248 -13.03 4.76 5.29
C ALA A 248 -11.71 5.52 5.51
N THR A 249 -11.10 5.37 6.69
CA THR A 249 -9.82 6.00 7.04
C THR A 249 -8.71 5.57 6.08
N LEU A 250 -8.63 4.29 5.79
CA LEU A 250 -7.64 3.74 4.86
C LEU A 250 -7.97 4.06 3.40
N GLY A 251 -9.23 4.31 3.04
CA GLY A 251 -9.70 4.49 1.66
C GLY A 251 -9.70 3.15 0.90
N HIS A 252 -10.28 2.12 1.50
CA HIS A 252 -10.67 0.91 0.77
C HIS A 252 -11.95 1.19 -0.02
N SER A 253 -12.08 0.59 -1.20
CA SER A 253 -13.27 0.75 -2.04
C SER A 253 -14.53 0.18 -1.38
N THR A 254 -14.37 -0.88 -0.58
CA THR A 254 -15.44 -1.52 0.17
C THR A 254 -14.96 -1.96 1.57
N PRO A 255 -15.84 -1.92 2.61
CA PRO A 255 -15.52 -2.48 3.93
C PRO A 255 -15.19 -3.98 3.89
N THR A 256 -15.72 -4.72 2.93
CA THR A 256 -15.43 -6.14 2.69
C THR A 256 -13.93 -6.39 2.52
N THR A 257 -13.20 -5.45 1.91
CA THR A 257 -11.74 -5.55 1.79
C THR A 257 -11.06 -5.58 3.16
N THR A 258 -11.50 -4.73 4.10
CA THR A 258 -11.00 -4.70 5.48
C THR A 258 -11.36 -5.99 6.22
N LEU A 259 -12.62 -6.41 6.13
CA LEU A 259 -13.08 -7.65 6.77
C LEU A 259 -12.31 -8.88 6.29
N ASN A 260 -12.12 -9.04 4.98
CA ASN A 260 -11.42 -10.20 4.41
C ASN A 260 -9.92 -10.26 4.78
N ILE A 261 -9.27 -9.10 4.87
CA ILE A 261 -7.83 -9.05 5.17
C ILE A 261 -7.57 -9.23 6.68
N TYR A 262 -8.46 -8.69 7.52
CA TYR A 262 -8.26 -8.60 8.98
C TYR A 262 -9.28 -9.43 9.77
N SER A 263 -9.92 -10.43 9.16
CA SER A 263 -10.90 -11.31 9.80
C SER A 263 -10.40 -11.91 11.13
N HIS A 264 -9.12 -12.30 11.18
CA HIS A 264 -8.51 -12.85 12.38
C HIS A 264 -8.50 -11.87 13.57
N CYS A 265 -8.26 -10.57 13.32
CA CYS A 265 -8.32 -9.54 14.37
C CYS A 265 -9.74 -9.37 14.92
N PHE A 266 -10.75 -9.52 14.08
CA PHE A 266 -12.16 -9.46 14.53
C PHE A 266 -12.57 -10.69 15.32
N GLU A 267 -12.04 -11.89 14.99
CA GLU A 267 -12.29 -13.10 15.79
C GLU A 267 -11.71 -12.97 17.21
N GLU A 268 -10.50 -12.43 17.35
CA GLU A 268 -9.92 -12.14 18.66
C GLU A 268 -10.77 -11.17 19.50
N ASN A 269 -11.40 -10.20 18.86
CA ASN A 269 -12.29 -9.25 19.54
C ASN A 269 -13.64 -9.84 19.93
N LYS A 270 -14.12 -10.91 19.27
CA LYS A 270 -15.37 -11.59 19.66
C LYS A 270 -15.28 -12.16 21.08
N THR A 271 -14.15 -12.69 21.48
CA THR A 271 -13.96 -13.23 22.85
C THR A 271 -14.10 -12.13 23.91
N LYS A 272 -13.67 -10.90 23.59
CA LYS A 272 -13.77 -9.75 24.50
C LYS A 272 -15.17 -9.14 24.56
N SER A 273 -16.05 -9.45 23.58
CA SER A 273 -17.38 -8.83 23.52
C SER A 273 -18.28 -9.23 24.68
N VAL A 274 -18.17 -10.46 25.15
CA VAL A 274 -18.92 -10.97 26.32
C VAL A 274 -18.47 -10.26 27.60
N ASP A 275 -17.16 -10.09 27.78
CA ASP A 275 -16.59 -9.40 28.94
C ASP A 275 -17.01 -7.93 28.98
N ILE A 276 -17.08 -7.27 27.83
CA ILE A 276 -17.56 -5.87 27.72
C ILE A 276 -19.02 -5.77 28.14
N VAL A 277 -19.87 -6.68 27.67
CA VAL A 277 -21.30 -6.71 28.05
C VAL A 277 -21.46 -7.00 29.53
N ASN A 278 -20.73 -7.96 30.07
CA ASN A 278 -20.76 -8.30 31.50
C ASN A 278 -20.32 -7.09 32.36
N THR A 279 -19.23 -6.41 31.96
CA THR A 279 -18.75 -5.21 32.66
C THR A 279 -19.77 -4.07 32.59
N ALA A 280 -20.38 -3.85 31.42
CA ALA A 280 -21.39 -2.79 31.22
C ALA A 280 -22.68 -3.05 32.05
N LEU A 281 -23.02 -4.31 32.28
CA LEU A 281 -24.17 -4.72 33.09
C LEU A 281 -23.86 -4.83 34.61
N GLY A 282 -22.64 -4.40 35.03
CA GLY A 282 -22.29 -4.35 36.45
C GLY A 282 -21.67 -5.62 37.01
N GLY A 283 -21.19 -6.53 36.13
CA GLY A 283 -20.48 -7.73 36.58
C GLY A 283 -21.37 -8.72 37.32
N PHE A 284 -22.46 -9.16 36.69
CA PHE A 284 -23.45 -10.04 37.30
C PHE A 284 -23.00 -11.48 37.57
N ILE A 285 -21.77 -11.85 37.15
CA ILE A 285 -21.19 -13.19 37.38
C ILE A 285 -19.77 -13.03 37.82
#